data_fe7a2a9dadd174d6df70529ad3e47366
#
_entry.id   fe7a2a9dadd174d6df70529ad3e47366
#
_cell.length_a   1.000
_cell.length_b   1.000
_cell.length_c   1.000
_cell.angle_alpha   90.00
_cell.angle_beta   90.00
_cell.angle_gamma   90.00
#
_symmetry.space_group_name_H-M   'P 1'
#
loop_
_entity.id
_entity.type
_entity.pdbx_description
1 polymer ?
#
loop_
_entity_poly.entity_id
_entity_poly.type
_entity_poly.pdbx_seq_one_letter_code
_entity_poly.pdbx_strand_id
1 'polypeptide(L)'
;NMNDSLKNAIVGTGFSYIPKRREVQSKLLQHILPRVGDIRRFGSAAIDLCWLALGRLDAFYEEGLNYWDYAAGALIASEAGAIVRVEKLEDEIDLLIASNPHINNRLYELVSAALETLNQDS
;
A
#
# COMPACT_ATOMS: atom_id res chain seq x y z
N ASN A 1 -2.15 13.02 -10.98
CA ASN A 1 -1.92 13.85 -9.82
C ASN A 1 -0.56 13.53 -9.20
N MET A 2 0.30 14.52 -9.10
CA MET A 2 1.69 14.31 -8.69
C MET A 2 1.97 15.00 -7.35
N ASN A 3 1.23 14.59 -6.33
CA ASN A 3 1.44 15.09 -4.99
C ASN A 3 2.82 14.66 -4.49
N ASP A 4 3.64 15.60 -4.04
CA ASP A 4 4.99 15.34 -3.54
C ASP A 4 5.08 15.29 -2.01
N SER A 5 3.94 15.39 -1.33
CA SER A 5 3.88 15.38 0.13
C SER A 5 3.08 14.17 0.63
N LEU A 6 3.73 13.34 1.42
CA LEU A 6 3.06 12.20 2.04
C LEU A 6 1.92 12.66 2.96
N LYS A 7 2.12 13.77 3.65
CA LYS A 7 1.13 14.35 4.55
C LYS A 7 -0.18 14.70 3.85
N ASN A 8 -0.14 15.00 2.56
CA ASN A 8 -1.31 15.37 1.77
C ASN A 8 -1.77 14.24 0.84
N ALA A 9 -1.10 13.10 0.88
CA ALA A 9 -1.38 12.01 -0.04
C ALA A 9 -2.68 11.29 0.28
N ILE A 10 -3.41 10.90 -0.76
CA ILE A 10 -4.56 10.01 -0.64
C ILE A 10 -4.07 8.60 -0.95
N VAL A 11 -4.19 7.71 0.03
CA VAL A 11 -3.61 6.38 -0.02
C VAL A 11 -4.71 5.33 0.03
N GLY A 12 -4.71 4.43 -0.95
CA GLY A 12 -5.59 3.28 -0.95
C GLY A 12 -4.99 2.14 -0.14
N THR A 13 -5.84 1.33 0.46
CA THR A 13 -5.43 0.12 1.15
C THR A 13 -6.55 -0.90 1.12
N GLY A 14 -6.28 -2.10 1.59
CA GLY A 14 -7.28 -3.15 1.69
C GLY A 14 -6.99 -4.05 2.88
N PHE A 15 -7.98 -4.86 3.22
CA PHE A 15 -7.90 -5.75 4.38
C PHE A 15 -8.34 -7.15 3.99
N SER A 16 -7.63 -8.14 4.52
CA SER A 16 -8.00 -9.54 4.37
C SER A 16 -9.26 -9.86 5.17
N TYR A 17 -9.91 -10.95 4.84
CA TYR A 17 -11.02 -11.49 5.65
C TYR A 17 -10.53 -12.43 6.75
N ILE A 18 -9.23 -12.76 6.77
CA ILE A 18 -8.63 -13.60 7.79
C ILE A 18 -8.34 -12.76 9.03
N PRO A 19 -8.94 -13.08 10.21
CA PRO A 19 -8.80 -12.23 11.40
C PRO A 19 -7.36 -11.93 11.81
N LYS A 20 -6.47 -12.90 11.73
CA LYS A 20 -5.07 -12.72 12.08
C LYS A 20 -4.40 -11.67 11.18
N ARG A 21 -4.71 -11.66 9.89
CA ARG A 21 -4.20 -10.67 8.94
C ARG A 21 -4.78 -9.30 9.22
N ARG A 22 -6.08 -9.25 9.51
CA ARG A 22 -6.74 -7.98 9.84
C ARG A 22 -6.14 -7.32 11.07
N GLU A 23 -5.67 -8.10 12.02
CA GLU A 23 -5.01 -7.57 13.21
C GLU A 23 -3.72 -6.84 12.83
N VAL A 24 -2.87 -7.45 12.02
CA VAL A 24 -1.64 -6.82 11.51
C VAL A 24 -1.98 -5.57 10.69
N GLN A 25 -2.95 -5.69 9.80
CA GLN A 25 -3.34 -4.61 8.90
C GLN A 25 -3.91 -3.41 9.66
N SER A 26 -4.68 -3.65 10.72
CA SER A 26 -5.21 -2.57 11.54
C SER A 26 -4.10 -1.83 12.28
N LYS A 27 -3.09 -2.54 12.74
CA LYS A 27 -1.94 -1.92 13.42
C LYS A 27 -1.10 -1.10 12.43
N LEU A 28 -0.91 -1.60 11.20
CA LEU A 28 -0.26 -0.82 10.15
C LEU A 28 -1.02 0.47 9.88
N LEU A 29 -2.34 0.38 9.74
CA LEU A 29 -3.19 1.53 9.49
C LEU A 29 -3.05 2.57 10.60
N GLN A 30 -2.96 2.12 11.86
CA GLN A 30 -2.77 3.00 13.01
C GLN A 30 -1.50 3.83 12.90
N HIS A 31 -0.43 3.27 12.33
CA HIS A 31 0.83 3.99 12.12
C HIS A 31 0.79 4.89 10.90
N ILE A 32 0.04 4.53 9.88
CA ILE A 32 0.06 5.21 8.59
C ILE A 32 -0.94 6.35 8.53
N LEU A 33 -2.16 6.13 9.01
CA LEU A 33 -3.25 7.10 8.91
C LEU A 33 -2.88 8.50 9.43
N PRO A 34 -2.18 8.65 10.58
CA PRO A 34 -1.84 9.99 11.07
C PRO A 34 -0.81 10.74 10.21
N ARG A 35 -0.13 10.04 9.30
CA ARG A 35 1.00 10.59 8.55
C ARG A 35 0.72 10.83 7.07
N VAL A 36 -0.50 10.52 6.63
CA VAL A 36 -0.92 10.73 5.25
C VAL A 36 -2.14 11.66 5.23
N GLY A 37 -2.56 12.08 4.04
CA GLY A 37 -3.71 12.97 3.92
C GLY A 37 -5.03 12.30 4.22
N ASP A 38 -5.23 11.12 3.67
CA ASP A 38 -6.44 10.34 3.91
C ASP A 38 -6.23 8.92 3.42
N ILE A 39 -7.12 8.04 3.84
CA ILE A 39 -7.13 6.63 3.45
C ILE A 39 -8.42 6.33 2.70
N ARG A 40 -8.31 5.52 1.66
CA ARG A 40 -9.45 4.98 0.91
C ARG A 40 -9.38 3.46 0.90
N ARG A 41 -10.53 2.82 0.96
CA ARG A 41 -10.63 1.37 0.89
C ARG A 41 -11.72 0.98 -0.09
N PHE A 42 -11.33 0.62 -1.31
CA PHE A 42 -12.29 0.26 -2.36
C PHE A 42 -12.61 -1.24 -2.39
N GLY A 43 -11.81 -2.05 -1.71
CA GLY A 43 -12.07 -3.49 -1.60
C GLY A 43 -11.51 -4.34 -2.73
N SER A 44 -10.69 -3.76 -3.61
CA SER A 44 -10.06 -4.51 -4.69
C SER A 44 -8.71 -3.89 -5.04
N ALA A 45 -7.64 -4.66 -4.90
CA ALA A 45 -6.29 -4.21 -5.26
C ALA A 45 -6.23 -3.82 -6.75
N ALA A 46 -6.90 -4.57 -7.61
CA ALA A 46 -6.94 -4.25 -9.04
C ALA A 46 -7.55 -2.88 -9.29
N ILE A 47 -8.66 -2.57 -8.62
CA ILE A 47 -9.32 -1.26 -8.75
C ILE A 47 -8.44 -0.17 -8.18
N ASP A 48 -7.85 -0.36 -7.00
CA ASP A 48 -6.96 0.61 -6.37
C ASP A 48 -5.77 0.96 -7.27
N LEU A 49 -5.15 -0.05 -7.86
CA LEU A 49 -4.01 0.17 -8.74
C LEU A 49 -4.41 0.89 -10.03
N CYS A 50 -5.60 0.62 -10.56
CA CYS A 50 -6.12 1.36 -11.70
C CYS A 50 -6.40 2.83 -11.35
N TRP A 51 -6.93 3.10 -10.17
CA TRP A 51 -7.16 4.47 -9.70
C TRP A 51 -5.83 5.21 -9.49
N LEU A 52 -4.81 4.50 -9.02
CA LEU A 52 -3.46 5.06 -8.93
C LEU A 52 -2.94 5.42 -10.33
N ALA A 53 -3.10 4.53 -11.29
CA ALA A 53 -2.69 4.77 -12.68
C ALA A 53 -3.38 6.01 -13.27
N LEU A 54 -4.64 6.23 -12.91
CA LEU A 54 -5.42 7.39 -13.37
C LEU A 54 -5.14 8.68 -12.59
N GLY A 55 -4.28 8.62 -11.57
CA GLY A 55 -3.96 9.79 -10.75
C GLY A 55 -5.02 10.15 -9.72
N ARG A 56 -5.96 9.25 -9.44
CA ARG A 56 -7.03 9.48 -8.46
C ARG A 56 -6.62 9.06 -7.05
N LEU A 57 -5.56 8.29 -6.94
CA LEU A 57 -4.87 7.99 -5.69
C LEU A 57 -3.42 8.40 -5.86
N ASP A 58 -2.77 8.78 -4.77
CA ASP A 58 -1.33 9.06 -4.77
C ASP A 58 -0.53 7.81 -4.49
N ALA A 59 -1.10 6.86 -3.77
CA ALA A 59 -0.43 5.63 -3.38
C ALA A 59 -1.43 4.53 -3.05
N PHE A 60 -0.91 3.32 -2.99
CA PHE A 60 -1.64 2.15 -2.52
C PHE A 60 -0.66 1.23 -1.79
N TYR A 61 -1.08 0.68 -0.67
CA TYR A 61 -0.33 -0.39 0.00
C TYR A 61 -1.30 -1.43 0.51
N GLU A 62 -0.87 -2.69 0.50
CA GLU A 62 -1.63 -3.76 1.13
C GLU A 62 -0.71 -4.90 1.53
N GLU A 63 -0.87 -5.35 2.78
CA GLU A 63 -0.20 -6.53 3.31
C GLU A 63 -1.12 -7.72 3.11
N GLY A 64 -0.59 -8.86 2.71
CA GLY A 64 -1.37 -10.08 2.64
C GLY A 64 -1.90 -10.45 1.27
N LEU A 65 -1.41 -9.81 0.21
CA LEU A 65 -1.83 -10.12 -1.15
C LEU A 65 -1.06 -11.29 -1.73
N ASN A 66 -1.72 -12.03 -2.63
CA ASN A 66 -1.07 -13.00 -3.49
C ASN A 66 -0.77 -12.35 -4.84
N TYR A 67 0.19 -12.91 -5.55
CA TYR A 67 0.63 -12.35 -6.82
C TYR A 67 -0.53 -12.10 -7.80
N TRP A 68 -1.43 -13.05 -7.95
CA TRP A 68 -2.55 -12.95 -8.90
C TRP A 68 -3.57 -11.87 -8.53
N ASP A 69 -3.55 -11.40 -7.27
CA ASP A 69 -4.47 -10.35 -6.83
C ASP A 69 -4.07 -8.98 -7.36
N TYR A 70 -2.80 -8.78 -7.69
CA TYR A 70 -2.30 -7.44 -8.03
C TYR A 70 -1.50 -7.36 -9.33
N ALA A 71 -1.11 -8.50 -9.92
CA ALA A 71 -0.13 -8.49 -11.04
C ALA A 71 -0.54 -7.60 -12.20
N ALA A 72 -1.78 -7.73 -12.69
CA ALA A 72 -2.24 -6.93 -13.81
C ALA A 72 -2.34 -5.45 -13.46
N GLY A 73 -2.89 -5.14 -12.28
CA GLY A 73 -3.01 -3.76 -11.83
C GLY A 73 -1.66 -3.10 -11.60
N ALA A 74 -0.70 -3.86 -11.06
CA ALA A 74 0.67 -3.38 -10.86
C ALA A 74 1.35 -3.02 -12.18
N LEU A 75 1.14 -3.84 -13.21
CA LEU A 75 1.68 -3.55 -14.53
C LEU A 75 1.07 -2.26 -15.10
N ILE A 76 -0.24 -2.11 -15.01
CA ILE A 76 -0.94 -0.91 -15.48
C ILE A 76 -0.43 0.33 -14.74
N ALA A 77 -0.31 0.27 -13.43
CA ALA A 77 0.19 1.39 -12.62
C ALA A 77 1.63 1.72 -12.99
N SER A 78 2.47 0.70 -13.14
CA SER A 78 3.88 0.88 -13.49
C SER A 78 4.02 1.56 -14.87
N GLU A 79 3.24 1.14 -15.85
CA GLU A 79 3.28 1.74 -17.18
C GLU A 79 2.75 3.18 -17.18
N ALA A 80 1.92 3.53 -16.22
CA ALA A 80 1.43 4.90 -16.04
C ALA A 80 2.41 5.78 -15.25
N GLY A 81 3.57 5.24 -14.85
CA GLY A 81 4.62 6.00 -14.18
C GLY A 81 4.71 5.79 -12.67
N ALA A 82 3.87 4.95 -12.09
CA ALA A 82 3.96 4.65 -10.68
C ALA A 82 5.19 3.76 -10.39
N ILE A 83 5.73 3.90 -9.19
CA ILE A 83 6.77 3.00 -8.70
C ILE A 83 6.09 1.92 -7.88
N VAL A 84 6.33 0.67 -8.24
CA VAL A 84 5.74 -0.49 -7.57
C VAL A 84 6.84 -1.29 -6.88
N ARG A 85 6.67 -1.55 -5.60
CA ARG A 85 7.57 -2.40 -4.81
C ARG A 85 6.79 -3.55 -4.22
N VAL A 86 7.37 -4.73 -4.26
CA VAL A 86 6.77 -5.93 -3.68
C VAL A 86 7.80 -6.56 -2.76
N GLU A 87 7.42 -6.81 -1.51
CA GLU A 87 8.25 -7.52 -0.55
C GLU A 87 7.56 -8.78 -0.10
N LYS A 88 8.27 -9.88 -0.08
CA LYS A 88 7.78 -11.12 0.48
C LYS A 88 7.97 -11.10 1.98
N LEU A 89 6.87 -11.26 2.72
CA LEU A 89 6.89 -11.23 4.17
C LEU A 89 7.13 -12.62 4.76
N GLU A 90 6.20 -13.54 4.48
CA GLU A 90 6.29 -14.93 4.95
C GLU A 90 5.53 -15.80 3.97
N ASP A 91 6.00 -17.02 3.78
CA ASP A 91 5.39 -17.99 2.88
C ASP A 91 5.13 -17.36 1.51
N GLU A 92 3.92 -17.26 1.06
CA GLU A 92 3.60 -16.68 -0.23
C GLU A 92 2.85 -15.35 -0.08
N ILE A 93 3.05 -14.68 1.04
CA ILE A 93 2.36 -13.43 1.34
C ILE A 93 3.23 -12.25 0.94
N ASP A 94 2.66 -11.36 0.17
CA ASP A 94 3.36 -10.18 -0.32
C ASP A 94 2.85 -8.92 0.35
N LEU A 95 3.78 -7.97 0.55
CA LEU A 95 3.46 -6.59 0.84
C LEU A 95 3.66 -5.81 -0.46
N LEU A 96 2.61 -5.17 -0.92
CA LEU A 96 2.65 -4.33 -2.12
C LEU A 96 2.63 -2.86 -1.71
N ILE A 97 3.56 -2.08 -2.26
CA ILE A 97 3.60 -0.64 -2.08
C ILE A 97 3.76 0.00 -3.45
N ALA A 98 2.77 0.77 -3.86
CA ALA A 98 2.79 1.45 -5.14
C ALA A 98 2.43 2.92 -4.95
N SER A 99 3.10 3.82 -5.65
CA SER A 99 2.82 5.24 -5.52
C SER A 99 3.35 6.02 -6.71
N ASN A 100 2.95 7.30 -6.79
CA ASN A 100 3.65 8.21 -7.67
C ASN A 100 5.12 8.29 -7.24
N PRO A 101 6.04 8.66 -8.16
CA PRO A 101 7.48 8.61 -7.85
C PRO A 101 7.93 9.54 -6.74
N HIS A 102 7.21 10.61 -6.47
CA HIS A 102 7.65 11.63 -5.51
C HIS A 102 7.56 11.18 -4.06
N ILE A 103 6.63 10.29 -3.74
CA ILE A 103 6.41 9.87 -2.34
C ILE A 103 6.76 8.41 -2.09
N ASN A 104 7.22 7.67 -3.10
CA ASN A 104 7.44 6.22 -2.97
C ASN A 104 8.40 5.85 -1.85
N ASN A 105 9.58 6.49 -1.81
CA ASN A 105 10.57 6.16 -0.77
C ASN A 105 10.06 6.45 0.63
N ARG A 106 9.38 7.58 0.81
CA ARG A 106 8.84 7.96 2.12
C ARG A 106 7.74 7.01 2.57
N LEU A 107 6.86 6.61 1.66
CA LEU A 107 5.83 5.65 1.97
C LEU A 107 6.43 4.29 2.31
N TYR A 108 7.39 3.85 1.52
CA TYR A 108 8.08 2.59 1.77
C TYR A 108 8.73 2.57 3.16
N GLU A 109 9.44 3.63 3.52
CA GLU A 109 10.07 3.76 4.82
C GLU A 109 9.05 3.75 5.95
N LEU A 110 7.92 4.43 5.77
CA LEU A 110 6.86 4.48 6.77
C LEU A 110 6.25 3.09 7.01
N VAL A 111 5.91 2.38 5.94
CA VAL A 111 5.32 1.05 6.05
C VAL A 111 6.32 0.05 6.63
N SER A 112 7.57 0.11 6.19
CA SER A 112 8.62 -0.79 6.68
C SER A 112 8.89 -0.57 8.17
N ALA A 113 8.96 0.68 8.60
CA ALA A 113 9.17 1.01 10.02
C ALA A 113 7.98 0.53 10.87
N ALA A 114 6.76 0.66 10.36
CA ALA A 114 5.57 0.17 11.06
C ALA A 114 5.61 -1.35 11.23
N LEU A 115 6.00 -2.07 10.18
CA LEU A 115 6.13 -3.53 10.25
C LEU A 115 7.20 -3.96 11.25
N GLU A 116 8.35 -3.29 11.28
CA GLU A 116 9.41 -3.58 12.25
C GLU A 116 8.91 -3.40 13.68
N THR A 117 8.18 -2.33 13.93
CA THR A 117 7.61 -2.06 15.26
C THR A 117 6.67 -3.19 15.68
N LEU A 118 5.83 -3.67 14.77
CA LEU A 118 4.91 -4.77 15.06
C LEU A 118 5.66 -6.07 15.35
N ASN A 119 6.73 -6.34 14.62
CA ASN A 119 7.54 -7.55 14.83
C ASN A 119 8.27 -7.53 16.16
N GLN A 120 8.68 -6.34 16.63
CA GLN A 120 9.34 -6.20 17.93
C GLN A 120 8.37 -6.36 19.09
N ASP A 121 7.10 -6.01 18.90
CA ASP A 121 6.07 -6.08 19.93
C ASP A 121 5.44 -7.47 20.07
N SER A 122 5.77 -8.41 19.21
CA SER A 122 5.19 -9.75 19.22
C SER A 122 6.00 -10.78 19.99
#